data_7ce355c3269db16aa277e0d5c7aee08b
#
_entry.id   7ce355c3269db16aa277e0d5c7aee08b
#
_cell.length_a   1.000
_cell.length_b   1.000
_cell.length_c   1.000
_cell.angle_alpha   90.00
_cell.angle_beta   90.00
_cell.angle_gamma   90.00
#
_symmetry.space_group_name_H-M   'P 1'
#
loop_
_entity.id
_entity.type
_entity.pdbx_description
1 polymer ?
#
loop_
_entity_poly.entity_id
_entity_poly.type
_entity_poly.pdbx_seq_one_letter_code
_entity_poly.pdbx_strand_id
1 'polypeptide(L)'
;MNEKIFFNTKLYFTSIVTIGIWSLLAWDHYHGGVPSHHLLDQKDLPAISNWWGGLLLPLLTWFLLYRIQKRFVDDKVEKTTVLKRRLNIIYRFTCALFFGILLSLFFTYGYSDIPGYMLIVLFLLALFFPVYRAECLLGFVIGMTFTFGTVLPSAVGSILVLIVALLYLYVRPAILYITMRVVRKVSSNKK
;
A
#
# COMPACT_ATOMS: atom_id res chain seq x y z
N MET A 1 -23.62 5.75 6.04
CA MET A 1 -22.84 6.98 5.77
C MET A 1 -23.33 7.52 4.43
N ASN A 2 -23.67 8.83 4.34
CA ASN A 2 -24.19 9.41 3.10
C ASN A 2 -23.18 9.24 1.96
N GLU A 3 -23.62 8.67 0.83
CA GLU A 3 -22.80 8.49 -0.37
C GLU A 3 -22.15 9.82 -0.84
N LYS A 4 -22.86 10.94 -0.66
CA LYS A 4 -22.33 12.29 -0.94
C LYS A 4 -21.09 12.63 -0.11
N ILE A 5 -21.05 12.29 1.17
CA ILE A 5 -19.88 12.57 2.04
C ILE A 5 -18.67 11.76 1.57
N PHE A 6 -18.89 10.50 1.19
CA PHE A 6 -17.80 9.66 0.72
C PHE A 6 -17.29 10.10 -0.65
N PHE A 7 -18.20 10.48 -1.54
CA PHE A 7 -17.83 11.02 -2.85
C PHE A 7 -17.00 12.30 -2.72
N ASN A 8 -17.43 13.22 -1.86
CA ASN A 8 -16.68 14.46 -1.61
C ASN A 8 -15.30 14.17 -1.02
N THR A 9 -15.21 13.27 -0.03
CA THR A 9 -13.91 12.88 0.55
C THR A 9 -12.96 12.29 -0.51
N LYS A 10 -13.49 11.42 -1.38
CA LYS A 10 -12.73 10.85 -2.49
C LYS A 10 -12.25 11.94 -3.46
N LEU A 11 -13.14 12.86 -3.81
CA LEU A 11 -12.81 13.97 -4.71
C LEU A 11 -11.71 14.86 -4.11
N TYR A 12 -11.89 15.34 -2.87
CA TYR A 12 -10.90 16.20 -2.20
C TYR A 12 -9.55 15.51 -2.05
N PHE A 13 -9.53 14.25 -1.59
CA PHE A 13 -8.28 13.53 -1.42
C PHE A 13 -7.56 13.32 -2.76
N THR A 14 -8.27 12.91 -3.81
CA THR A 14 -7.68 12.74 -5.14
C THR A 14 -7.17 14.08 -5.69
N SER A 15 -7.92 15.18 -5.49
CA SER A 15 -7.48 16.52 -5.91
C SER A 15 -6.19 16.95 -5.21
N ILE A 16 -6.07 16.72 -3.89
CA ILE A 16 -4.85 17.01 -3.13
C ILE A 16 -3.66 16.21 -3.67
N VAL A 17 -3.85 14.91 -3.90
CA VAL A 17 -2.80 14.05 -4.46
C VAL A 17 -2.42 14.49 -5.87
N THR A 18 -3.40 14.88 -6.69
CA THR A 18 -3.17 15.40 -8.05
C THR A 18 -2.34 16.67 -8.01
N ILE A 19 -2.74 17.64 -7.19
CA ILE A 19 -1.98 18.89 -7.04
C ILE A 19 -0.57 18.58 -6.55
N GLY A 20 -0.41 17.69 -5.57
CA GLY A 20 0.89 17.29 -5.04
C GLY A 20 1.82 16.72 -6.12
N ILE A 21 1.34 15.74 -6.91
CA ILE A 21 2.19 15.14 -7.96
C ILE A 21 2.52 16.13 -9.09
N TRP A 22 1.56 16.96 -9.50
CA TRP A 22 1.83 17.96 -10.52
C TRP A 22 2.76 19.07 -10.04
N SER A 23 2.68 19.45 -8.76
CA SER A 23 3.63 20.40 -8.14
C SER A 23 5.05 19.81 -8.11
N LEU A 24 5.18 18.50 -7.78
CA LEU A 24 6.46 17.81 -7.80
C LEU A 24 7.05 17.76 -9.22
N LEU A 25 6.24 17.35 -10.21
CA LEU A 25 6.69 17.28 -11.60
C LEU A 25 7.07 18.65 -12.18
N ALA A 26 6.33 19.70 -11.81
CA ALA A 26 6.67 21.07 -12.18
C ALA A 26 8.00 21.49 -11.53
N TRP A 27 8.18 21.21 -10.24
CA TRP A 27 9.43 21.46 -9.56
C TRP A 27 10.62 20.78 -10.26
N ASP A 28 10.51 19.48 -10.53
CA ASP A 28 11.55 18.70 -11.21
C ASP A 28 11.86 19.25 -12.59
N HIS A 29 10.82 19.64 -13.35
CA HIS A 29 10.98 20.20 -14.68
C HIS A 29 11.87 21.46 -14.70
N TYR A 30 11.69 22.35 -13.70
CA TYR A 30 12.46 23.61 -13.61
C TYR A 30 13.82 23.44 -12.89
N HIS A 31 14.07 22.30 -12.22
CA HIS A 31 15.29 22.05 -11.43
C HIS A 31 16.13 20.88 -11.95
N GLY A 32 16.25 20.72 -13.24
CA GLY A 32 17.13 19.72 -13.84
C GLY A 32 16.43 18.73 -14.75
N GLY A 33 15.11 18.86 -14.90
CA GLY A 33 14.26 17.97 -15.71
C GLY A 33 13.60 16.86 -14.89
N VAL A 34 12.50 16.35 -15.44
CA VAL A 34 11.78 15.25 -14.79
C VAL A 34 12.57 13.95 -14.91
N PRO A 35 12.96 13.32 -13.79
CA PRO A 35 13.78 12.11 -13.83
C PRO A 35 13.06 10.94 -14.48
N SER A 36 13.85 10.05 -15.05
CA SER A 36 13.39 8.75 -15.56
C SER A 36 14.08 7.65 -14.77
N HIS A 37 13.34 6.66 -14.35
CA HIS A 37 13.88 5.52 -13.62
C HIS A 37 13.89 4.28 -14.50
N HIS A 38 15.05 3.60 -14.54
CA HIS A 38 15.14 2.29 -15.17
C HIS A 38 14.43 1.25 -14.32
N LEU A 39 13.71 0.32 -14.96
CA LEU A 39 13.10 -0.79 -14.26
C LEU A 39 14.16 -1.59 -13.50
N LEU A 40 13.93 -1.88 -12.22
CA LEU A 40 14.84 -2.62 -11.33
C LEU A 40 16.25 -2.03 -11.22
N ASP A 41 16.41 -0.73 -11.47
CA ASP A 41 17.71 -0.04 -11.50
C ASP A 41 18.72 -0.64 -12.50
N GLN A 42 18.22 -1.37 -13.50
CA GLN A 42 19.03 -1.98 -14.55
C GLN A 42 19.04 -1.09 -15.81
N LYS A 43 20.23 -0.62 -16.21
CA LYS A 43 20.41 0.27 -17.35
C LYS A 43 19.99 -0.34 -18.69
N ASP A 44 19.96 -1.66 -18.80
CA ASP A 44 19.55 -2.40 -19.99
C ASP A 44 18.01 -2.43 -20.17
N LEU A 45 17.24 -2.07 -19.12
CA LEU A 45 15.79 -2.01 -19.19
C LEU A 45 15.32 -0.59 -19.56
N PRO A 46 14.14 -0.47 -20.22
CA PRO A 46 13.62 0.82 -20.62
C PRO A 46 13.42 1.74 -19.43
N ALA A 47 13.82 3.01 -19.59
CA ALA A 47 13.58 4.04 -18.60
C ALA A 47 12.13 4.53 -18.68
N ILE A 48 11.46 4.59 -17.54
CA ILE A 48 10.10 5.11 -17.43
C ILE A 48 10.17 6.53 -16.87
N SER A 49 9.65 7.47 -17.63
CA SER A 49 9.60 8.87 -17.21
C SER A 49 8.57 9.07 -16.09
N ASN A 50 8.93 9.88 -15.10
CA ASN A 50 8.02 10.24 -13.99
C ASN A 50 6.81 11.07 -14.46
N TRP A 51 6.78 11.58 -15.69
CA TRP A 51 5.58 12.21 -16.27
C TRP A 51 4.36 11.29 -16.22
N TRP A 52 4.54 9.98 -16.40
CA TRP A 52 3.46 9.01 -16.25
C TRP A 52 2.84 8.99 -14.85
N GLY A 53 3.62 9.42 -13.85
CA GLY A 53 3.14 9.57 -12.48
C GLY A 53 2.03 10.61 -12.34
N GLY A 54 2.09 11.68 -13.13
CA GLY A 54 1.06 12.73 -13.14
C GLY A 54 -0.34 12.24 -13.54
N LEU A 55 -0.40 11.16 -14.32
CA LEU A 55 -1.67 10.52 -14.69
C LEU A 55 -1.97 9.31 -13.81
N LEU A 56 -0.97 8.46 -13.58
CA LEU A 56 -1.15 7.18 -12.89
C LEU A 56 -1.54 7.36 -11.43
N LEU A 57 -0.91 8.30 -10.70
CA LEU A 57 -1.18 8.48 -9.28
C LEU A 57 -2.61 8.96 -8.99
N PRO A 58 -3.19 9.95 -9.69
CA PRO A 58 -4.59 10.32 -9.54
C PRO A 58 -5.56 9.17 -9.87
N LEU A 59 -5.31 8.45 -10.98
CA LEU A 59 -6.16 7.32 -11.38
C LEU A 59 -6.11 6.18 -10.35
N LEU A 60 -4.91 5.83 -9.90
CA LEU A 60 -4.73 4.80 -8.85
C LEU A 60 -5.39 5.22 -7.55
N THR A 61 -5.22 6.48 -7.13
CA THR A 61 -5.85 7.04 -5.93
C THR A 61 -7.36 6.94 -6.02
N TRP A 62 -7.95 7.38 -7.13
CA TRP A 62 -9.40 7.29 -7.36
C TRP A 62 -9.91 5.86 -7.31
N PHE A 63 -9.22 4.94 -7.98
CA PHE A 63 -9.56 3.53 -8.02
C PHE A 63 -9.46 2.87 -6.63
N LEU A 64 -8.39 3.10 -5.89
CA LEU A 64 -8.21 2.50 -4.58
C LEU A 64 -9.20 3.06 -3.55
N LEU A 65 -9.51 4.37 -3.61
CA LEU A 65 -10.57 4.97 -2.78
C LEU A 65 -11.95 4.42 -3.14
N TYR A 66 -12.22 4.16 -4.43
CA TYR A 66 -13.46 3.46 -4.84
C TYR A 66 -13.54 2.05 -4.25
N ARG A 67 -12.44 1.29 -4.26
CA ARG A 67 -12.36 -0.04 -3.64
C ARG A 67 -12.61 0.02 -2.13
N ILE A 68 -12.08 1.04 -1.45
CA ILE A 68 -12.33 1.29 -0.03
C ILE A 68 -13.82 1.61 0.19
N GLN A 69 -14.40 2.51 -0.63
CA GLN A 69 -15.82 2.89 -0.56
C GLN A 69 -16.74 1.68 -0.73
N LYS A 70 -16.54 0.88 -1.76
CA LYS A 70 -17.37 -0.30 -2.04
C LYS A 70 -17.44 -1.23 -0.83
N ARG A 71 -16.31 -1.47 -0.18
CA ARG A 71 -16.24 -2.30 1.04
C ARG A 71 -17.02 -1.70 2.24
N PHE A 72 -17.20 -0.38 2.28
CA PHE A 72 -18.02 0.26 3.33
C PHE A 72 -19.52 0.13 3.10
N VAL A 73 -19.95 0.15 1.83
CA VAL A 73 -21.37 0.13 1.46
C VAL A 73 -21.95 -1.28 1.59
N ASP A 74 -21.17 -2.30 1.28
CA ASP A 74 -21.63 -3.71 1.29
C ASP A 74 -21.94 -4.24 2.70
N ASP A 75 -21.45 -3.57 3.75
CA ASP A 75 -21.71 -3.98 5.14
C ASP A 75 -22.72 -3.05 5.81
N LYS A 76 -23.95 -3.50 6.01
CA LYS A 76 -24.97 -2.85 6.85
C LYS A 76 -24.56 -2.93 8.32
N VAL A 77 -23.82 -1.93 8.83
CA VAL A 77 -23.21 -1.98 10.15
C VAL A 77 -23.61 -0.79 11.03
N GLU A 78 -23.75 -1.04 12.33
CA GLU A 78 -24.00 -0.06 13.39
C GLU A 78 -23.02 1.12 13.42
N LYS A 79 -23.49 2.31 13.84
CA LYS A 79 -22.72 3.58 13.85
C LYS A 79 -21.36 3.49 14.59
N THR A 80 -21.29 2.76 15.69
CA THR A 80 -20.06 2.57 16.50
C THR A 80 -18.97 1.80 15.73
N THR A 81 -19.39 0.83 14.92
CA THR A 81 -18.49 0.04 14.09
C THR A 81 -17.96 0.83 12.89
N VAL A 82 -18.73 1.82 12.39
CA VAL A 82 -18.29 2.72 11.30
C VAL A 82 -17.09 3.57 11.72
N LEU A 83 -17.08 4.12 12.93
CA LEU A 83 -15.96 4.93 13.44
C LEU A 83 -14.69 4.09 13.58
N LYS A 84 -14.78 2.90 14.18
CA LYS A 84 -13.63 1.98 14.30
C LYS A 84 -13.06 1.60 12.94
N ARG A 85 -13.92 1.36 11.94
CA ARG A 85 -13.46 1.07 10.56
C ARG A 85 -12.72 2.23 9.93
N ARG A 86 -13.21 3.46 10.08
CA ARG A 86 -12.53 4.66 9.58
C ARG A 86 -11.15 4.80 10.20
N LEU A 87 -11.06 4.70 11.53
CA LEU A 87 -9.78 4.77 12.24
C LEU A 87 -8.81 3.68 11.77
N ASN A 88 -9.29 2.46 11.57
CA ASN A 88 -8.46 1.37 11.05
C ASN A 88 -7.94 1.63 9.64
N ILE A 89 -8.72 2.27 8.76
CA ILE A 89 -8.27 2.62 7.41
C ILE A 89 -7.21 3.71 7.47
N ILE A 90 -7.46 4.77 8.25
CA ILE A 90 -6.50 5.85 8.44
C ILE A 90 -5.19 5.28 9.01
N TYR A 91 -5.27 4.47 10.07
CA TYR A 91 -4.10 3.85 10.68
C TYR A 91 -3.30 3.01 9.68
N ARG A 92 -3.96 2.13 8.90
CA ARG A 92 -3.28 1.30 7.90
C ARG A 92 -2.66 2.12 6.78
N PHE A 93 -3.39 3.12 6.29
CA PHE A 93 -2.87 4.06 5.30
C PHE A 93 -1.60 4.75 5.82
N THR A 94 -1.68 5.32 7.04
CA THR A 94 -0.57 6.05 7.65
C THR A 94 0.64 5.14 7.90
N CYS A 95 0.43 3.94 8.44
CA CYS A 95 1.52 2.97 8.63
C CYS A 95 2.19 2.59 7.31
N ALA A 96 1.41 2.34 6.25
CA ALA A 96 1.96 2.00 4.95
C ALA A 96 2.67 3.20 4.27
N LEU A 97 2.16 4.41 4.48
CA LEU A 97 2.80 5.65 4.04
C LEU A 97 4.18 5.81 4.69
N PHE A 98 4.26 5.69 6.01
CA PHE A 98 5.52 5.75 6.74
C PHE A 98 6.47 4.62 6.35
N PHE A 99 5.98 3.42 6.14
CA PHE A 99 6.78 2.30 5.64
C PHE A 99 7.40 2.62 4.28
N GLY A 100 6.62 3.16 3.33
CA GLY A 100 7.11 3.61 2.02
C GLY A 100 8.15 4.73 2.12
N ILE A 101 7.91 5.72 2.98
CA ILE A 101 8.85 6.82 3.22
C ILE A 101 10.17 6.29 3.80
N LEU A 102 10.12 5.43 4.82
CA LEU A 102 11.31 4.85 5.43
C LEU A 102 12.11 4.01 4.42
N LEU A 103 11.43 3.19 3.63
CA LEU A 103 12.06 2.39 2.59
C LEU A 103 12.77 3.28 1.55
N SER A 104 12.12 4.36 1.13
CA SER A 104 12.71 5.37 0.23
C SER A 104 13.94 6.05 0.84
N LEU A 105 13.87 6.44 2.10
CA LEU A 105 14.97 7.07 2.80
C LEU A 105 16.18 6.14 2.89
N PHE A 106 16.00 4.91 3.35
CA PHE A 106 17.10 3.95 3.47
C PHE A 106 17.74 3.64 2.12
N PHE A 107 16.94 3.53 1.07
CA PHE A 107 17.45 3.35 -0.28
C PHE A 107 18.28 4.56 -0.73
N THR A 108 17.78 5.78 -0.52
CA THR A 108 18.47 7.03 -0.91
C THR A 108 19.80 7.23 -0.15
N TYR A 109 19.85 6.82 1.12
CA TYR A 109 21.09 6.86 1.91
C TYR A 109 22.07 5.71 1.64
N GLY A 110 21.76 4.82 0.70
CA GLY A 110 22.65 3.73 0.27
C GLY A 110 22.70 2.53 1.22
N TYR A 111 21.75 2.40 2.15
CA TYR A 111 21.62 1.21 3.00
C TYR A 111 20.98 0.07 2.20
N SER A 112 21.78 -0.71 1.47
CA SER A 112 21.29 -1.78 0.58
C SER A 112 20.57 -2.92 1.30
N ASP A 113 20.98 -3.25 2.53
CA ASP A 113 20.47 -4.41 3.26
C ASP A 113 19.15 -4.13 3.99
N ILE A 114 18.96 -2.90 4.50
CA ILE A 114 17.79 -2.52 5.31
C ILE A 114 16.47 -2.68 4.54
N PRO A 115 16.33 -2.23 3.28
CA PRO A 115 15.13 -2.48 2.50
C PRO A 115 14.75 -3.96 2.39
N GLY A 116 15.75 -4.85 2.26
CA GLY A 116 15.54 -6.31 2.24
C GLY A 116 14.94 -6.81 3.57
N TYR A 117 15.50 -6.41 4.70
CA TYR A 117 14.95 -6.77 6.02
C TYR A 117 13.56 -6.19 6.25
N MET A 118 13.29 -4.98 5.80
CA MET A 118 11.95 -4.36 5.87
C MET A 118 10.91 -5.19 5.11
N LEU A 119 11.25 -5.73 3.94
CA LEU A 119 10.36 -6.60 3.18
C LEU A 119 10.10 -7.93 3.91
N ILE A 120 11.12 -8.53 4.54
CA ILE A 120 10.94 -9.74 5.35
C ILE A 120 9.98 -9.44 6.51
N VAL A 121 10.15 -8.33 7.22
CA VAL A 121 9.25 -7.91 8.30
C VAL A 121 7.82 -7.69 7.76
N LEU A 122 7.67 -7.09 6.57
CA LEU A 122 6.37 -6.91 5.92
C LEU A 122 5.67 -8.27 5.69
N PHE A 123 6.38 -9.28 5.19
CA PHE A 123 5.81 -10.62 4.97
C PHE A 123 5.43 -11.32 6.27
N LEU A 124 6.22 -11.16 7.34
CA LEU A 124 5.87 -11.66 8.66
C LEU A 124 4.62 -10.97 9.22
N LEU A 125 4.54 -9.64 9.11
CA LEU A 125 3.35 -8.88 9.51
C LEU A 125 2.11 -9.25 8.69
N ALA A 126 2.29 -9.63 7.43
CA ALA A 126 1.21 -10.07 6.57
C ALA A 126 0.50 -11.35 7.03
N LEU A 127 1.15 -12.19 7.83
CA LEU A 127 0.52 -13.35 8.44
C LEU A 127 -0.48 -12.98 9.55
N PHE A 128 -0.29 -11.82 10.18
CA PHE A 128 -1.12 -11.37 11.31
C PHE A 128 -2.11 -10.29 10.89
N PHE A 129 -1.71 -9.37 10.01
CA PHE A 129 -2.48 -8.21 9.60
C PHE A 129 -2.83 -8.24 8.11
N PRO A 130 -4.03 -7.79 7.71
CA PRO A 130 -4.44 -7.76 6.31
C PRO A 130 -3.81 -6.58 5.56
N VAL A 131 -2.49 -6.63 5.33
CA VAL A 131 -1.69 -5.57 4.68
C VAL A 131 -1.98 -5.44 3.18
N TYR A 132 -2.63 -6.46 2.57
CA TYR A 132 -3.02 -6.48 1.15
C TYR A 132 -4.15 -5.49 0.78
N ARG A 133 -4.64 -4.71 1.74
CA ARG A 133 -5.80 -3.84 1.53
C ARG A 133 -5.43 -2.59 0.73
N ALA A 134 -6.43 -2.06 0.00
CA ALA A 134 -6.29 -0.90 -0.88
C ALA A 134 -5.67 0.34 -0.18
N GLU A 135 -6.04 0.58 1.08
CA GLU A 135 -5.48 1.65 1.89
C GLU A 135 -3.97 1.51 2.14
N CYS A 136 -3.48 0.27 2.28
CA CYS A 136 -2.06 0.02 2.46
C CYS A 136 -1.29 0.25 1.15
N LEU A 137 -1.81 -0.23 0.02
CA LEU A 137 -1.21 0.02 -1.29
C LEU A 137 -1.13 1.51 -1.59
N LEU A 138 -2.21 2.24 -1.33
CA LEU A 138 -2.26 3.68 -1.58
C LEU A 138 -1.22 4.43 -0.73
N GLY A 139 -1.14 4.14 0.57
CA GLY A 139 -0.14 4.75 1.45
C GLY A 139 1.29 4.44 1.00
N PHE A 140 1.58 3.18 0.69
CA PHE A 140 2.89 2.75 0.21
C PHE A 140 3.31 3.49 -1.07
N VAL A 141 2.44 3.53 -2.09
CA VAL A 141 2.74 4.20 -3.36
C VAL A 141 3.00 5.68 -3.15
N ILE A 142 2.13 6.38 -2.40
CA ILE A 142 2.32 7.81 -2.12
C ILE A 142 3.63 8.04 -1.35
N GLY A 143 3.95 7.18 -0.36
CA GLY A 143 5.17 7.29 0.43
C GLY A 143 6.46 7.14 -0.38
N MET A 144 6.43 6.37 -1.46
CA MET A 144 7.60 6.14 -2.33
C MET A 144 7.66 7.07 -3.54
N THR A 145 6.56 7.76 -3.87
CA THR A 145 6.44 8.54 -5.13
C THR A 145 7.51 9.62 -5.27
N PHE A 146 7.90 10.25 -4.17
CA PHE A 146 8.92 11.31 -4.21
C PHE A 146 10.29 10.79 -4.71
N THR A 147 10.70 9.61 -4.25
CA THR A 147 12.04 9.05 -4.55
C THR A 147 12.07 8.29 -5.88
N PHE A 148 11.03 7.49 -6.16
CA PHE A 148 11.04 6.54 -7.28
C PHE A 148 10.01 6.86 -8.37
N GLY A 149 9.34 8.00 -8.28
CA GLY A 149 8.18 8.27 -9.10
C GLY A 149 7.00 7.36 -8.74
N THR A 150 5.92 7.40 -9.52
CA THR A 150 4.70 6.65 -9.19
C THR A 150 4.66 5.26 -9.81
N VAL A 151 5.27 5.10 -10.99
CA VAL A 151 5.11 3.86 -11.80
C VAL A 151 5.75 2.67 -11.10
N LEU A 152 7.01 2.82 -10.67
CA LEU A 152 7.76 1.75 -10.02
C LEU A 152 7.09 1.28 -8.71
N PRO A 153 6.76 2.17 -7.75
CA PRO A 153 6.07 1.76 -6.53
C PRO A 153 4.69 1.16 -6.77
N SER A 154 3.97 1.61 -7.81
CA SER A 154 2.67 1.04 -8.16
C SER A 154 2.79 -0.39 -8.67
N ALA A 155 3.78 -0.68 -9.52
CA ALA A 155 4.03 -2.02 -10.03
C ALA A 155 4.51 -2.95 -8.90
N VAL A 156 5.57 -2.57 -8.19
CA VAL A 156 6.12 -3.34 -7.07
C VAL A 156 5.09 -3.52 -5.96
N GLY A 157 4.39 -2.45 -5.56
CA GLY A 157 3.34 -2.49 -4.53
C GLY A 157 2.19 -3.41 -4.92
N SER A 158 1.79 -3.45 -6.19
CA SER A 158 0.75 -4.37 -6.67
C SER A 158 1.19 -5.82 -6.56
N ILE A 159 2.43 -6.14 -6.92
CA ILE A 159 3.01 -7.48 -6.76
C ILE A 159 3.09 -7.86 -5.28
N LEU A 160 3.58 -6.97 -4.42
CA LEU A 160 3.63 -7.19 -2.97
C LEU A 160 2.24 -7.45 -2.40
N VAL A 161 1.23 -6.67 -2.80
CA VAL A 161 -0.16 -6.88 -2.37
C VAL A 161 -0.69 -8.26 -2.77
N LEU A 162 -0.37 -8.75 -3.95
CA LEU A 162 -0.75 -10.10 -4.38
C LEU A 162 -0.09 -11.18 -3.52
N ILE A 163 1.22 -11.08 -3.29
CA ILE A 163 1.96 -12.03 -2.44
C ILE A 163 1.40 -12.03 -1.01
N VAL A 164 1.24 -10.84 -0.44
CA VAL A 164 0.70 -10.66 0.92
C VAL A 164 -0.74 -11.15 1.04
N ALA A 165 -1.56 -10.98 -0.01
CA ALA A 165 -2.91 -11.52 -0.05
C ALA A 165 -2.90 -13.05 -0.03
N LEU A 166 -2.02 -13.69 -0.80
CA LEU A 166 -1.84 -15.15 -0.78
C LEU A 166 -1.40 -15.63 0.61
N LEU A 167 -0.44 -14.97 1.24
CA LEU A 167 0.01 -15.32 2.60
C LEU A 167 -1.13 -15.21 3.62
N TYR A 168 -1.88 -14.12 3.59
CA TYR A 168 -2.96 -13.89 4.57
C TYR A 168 -4.16 -14.79 4.35
N LEU A 169 -4.59 -15.01 3.08
CA LEU A 169 -5.83 -15.71 2.76
C LEU A 169 -5.66 -17.23 2.72
N TYR A 170 -4.46 -17.74 2.40
CA TYR A 170 -4.22 -19.18 2.25
C TYR A 170 -3.24 -19.74 3.28
N VAL A 171 -2.07 -19.13 3.45
CA VAL A 171 -1.03 -19.66 4.34
C VAL A 171 -1.43 -19.53 5.81
N ARG A 172 -1.94 -18.37 6.21
CA ARG A 172 -2.40 -18.15 7.59
C ARG A 172 -3.48 -19.14 8.03
N PRO A 173 -4.59 -19.38 7.29
CA PRO A 173 -5.59 -20.37 7.69
C PRO A 173 -5.02 -21.79 7.76
N ALA A 174 -4.10 -22.16 6.85
CA ALA A 174 -3.44 -23.46 6.87
C ALA A 174 -2.61 -23.66 8.15
N ILE A 175 -1.82 -22.66 8.54
CA ILE A 175 -1.04 -22.66 9.78
C ILE A 175 -1.97 -22.81 10.99
N LEU A 176 -3.04 -22.00 11.08
CA LEU A 176 -3.98 -22.07 12.19
C LEU A 176 -4.68 -23.44 12.27
N TYR A 177 -5.04 -24.01 11.13
CA TYR A 177 -5.66 -25.34 11.08
C TYR A 177 -4.72 -26.43 11.60
N ILE A 178 -3.46 -26.43 11.16
CA ILE A 178 -2.43 -27.38 11.61
C ILE A 178 -2.18 -27.22 13.12
N THR A 179 -2.01 -25.99 13.58
CA THR A 179 -1.78 -25.68 15.01
C THR A 179 -2.93 -26.20 15.87
N MET A 180 -4.18 -25.94 15.46
CA MET A 180 -5.36 -26.44 16.20
C MET A 180 -5.44 -27.97 16.22
N ARG A 181 -5.07 -28.65 15.13
CA ARG A 181 -5.01 -30.13 15.11
C ARG A 181 -3.97 -30.66 16.08
N VAL A 182 -2.76 -30.08 16.09
CA VAL A 182 -1.66 -30.50 16.98
C VAL A 182 -2.08 -30.31 18.45
N VAL A 183 -2.61 -29.14 18.78
CA VAL A 183 -3.06 -28.81 20.16
C VAL A 183 -4.15 -29.80 20.62
N ARG A 184 -5.14 -30.11 19.78
CA ARG A 184 -6.19 -31.09 20.12
C ARG A 184 -5.59 -32.49 20.38
N LYS A 185 -4.63 -32.94 19.54
CA LYS A 185 -4.00 -34.26 19.69
C LYS A 185 -3.18 -34.35 20.99
N VAL A 186 -2.43 -33.30 21.32
CA VAL A 186 -1.66 -33.22 22.57
C VAL A 186 -2.57 -33.18 23.81
N SER A 187 -3.69 -32.45 23.74
CA SER A 187 -4.66 -32.38 24.83
C SER A 187 -5.41 -33.72 25.05
N SER A 188 -5.66 -34.46 23.96
CA SER A 188 -6.30 -35.81 24.05
C SER A 188 -5.40 -36.87 24.66
N ASN A 189 -4.09 -36.76 24.49
CA ASN A 189 -3.11 -37.72 25.05
C ASN A 189 -2.80 -37.46 26.54
N LYS A 190 -3.28 -36.36 27.12
CA LYS A 190 -3.08 -36.06 28.56
C LYS A 190 -4.26 -36.47 29.45
N LYS A 191 -5.33 -37.00 28.87
CA LYS A 191 -6.44 -37.66 29.59
C LYS A 191 -6.31 -39.18 29.54
#